data_d4e3c28be2b7c8546efde12b1cedd54e
#
_entry.id   d4e3c28be2b7c8546efde12b1cedd54e
#
_cell.length_a   1.000
_cell.length_b   1.000
_cell.length_c   1.000
_cell.angle_alpha   90.00
_cell.angle_beta   90.00
_cell.angle_gamma   90.00
#
_symmetry.space_group_name_H-M   'P 1'
#
loop_
_entity.id
_entity.type
_entity.pdbx_description
1 polymer ?
#
loop_
_entity_poly.entity_id
_entity_poly.type
_entity_poly.pdbx_seq_one_letter_code
_entity_poly.pdbx_strand_id
1 'polypeptide(L)'
;WYSMEMAGITCLTGATIIQMAKELVDRIGRPLELDTDGIWCMLPGTFPENFTFRCRNGKPFGVSYPCSMLNYMVHRRFTNHQYHDLVDARTGEYRVHSENSIFFELDGPYRAMILPSSKEEDKLLKKRYAVFDEDGSLAELKGFEVKRRGELQLIKDFQKQIFSKFLLGDSLVSCYAAVAQVANQWLDVLY
;
A
#
# COMPACT_ATOMS: atom_id res chain seq x y z
N TRP A 1 -20.10 -5.28 14.81
CA TRP A 1 -20.52 -6.45 14.01
C TRP A 1 -22.02 -6.45 13.73
N TYR A 2 -22.80 -5.62 14.42
CA TYR A 2 -24.26 -5.63 14.36
C TYR A 2 -24.88 -4.36 13.74
N SER A 3 -24.08 -3.35 13.42
CA SER A 3 -24.58 -2.10 12.82
C SER A 3 -24.00 -1.93 11.41
N MET A 4 -24.84 -2.09 10.40
CA MET A 4 -24.51 -1.83 8.99
C MET A 4 -24.21 -0.34 8.75
N GLU A 5 -24.93 0.53 9.46
CA GLU A 5 -24.77 1.98 9.37
C GLU A 5 -23.37 2.41 9.84
N MET A 6 -22.91 1.89 10.98
CA MET A 6 -21.57 2.17 11.48
C MET A 6 -20.48 1.63 10.57
N ALA A 7 -20.65 0.44 10.02
CA ALA A 7 -19.75 -0.12 9.02
C ALA A 7 -19.69 0.77 7.77
N GLY A 8 -20.84 1.24 7.29
CA GLY A 8 -20.95 2.16 6.17
C GLY A 8 -20.23 3.48 6.41
N ILE A 9 -20.40 4.08 7.58
CA ILE A 9 -19.72 5.34 7.98
C ILE A 9 -18.21 5.11 8.00
N THR A 10 -17.74 4.03 8.61
CA THR A 10 -16.31 3.71 8.68
C THR A 10 -15.71 3.54 7.30
N CYS A 11 -16.35 2.78 6.42
CA CYS A 11 -15.90 2.57 5.04
C CYS A 11 -15.89 3.87 4.24
N LEU A 12 -16.93 4.71 4.36
CA LEU A 12 -17.02 5.98 3.65
C LEU A 12 -15.94 6.96 4.13
N THR A 13 -15.71 7.04 5.44
CA THR A 13 -14.67 7.90 6.02
C THR A 13 -13.29 7.44 5.55
N GLY A 14 -12.99 6.15 5.60
CA GLY A 14 -11.74 5.59 5.10
C GLY A 14 -11.53 5.87 3.61
N ALA A 15 -12.57 5.67 2.79
CA ALA A 15 -12.51 5.98 1.35
C ALA A 15 -12.24 7.47 1.10
N THR A 16 -12.85 8.37 1.88
CA THR A 16 -12.63 9.81 1.77
C THR A 16 -11.19 10.19 2.10
N ILE A 17 -10.64 9.61 3.16
CA ILE A 17 -9.26 9.87 3.59
C ILE A 17 -8.25 9.39 2.53
N ILE A 18 -8.40 8.15 2.05
CA ILE A 18 -7.47 7.60 1.08
C ILE A 18 -7.53 8.31 -0.27
N GLN A 19 -8.71 8.76 -0.70
CA GLN A 19 -8.86 9.57 -1.91
C GLN A 19 -8.19 10.94 -1.78
N MET A 20 -8.36 11.62 -0.64
CA MET A 20 -7.64 12.87 -0.36
C MET A 20 -6.12 12.66 -0.38
N ALA A 21 -5.63 11.60 0.23
CA ALA A 21 -4.21 11.28 0.22
C ALA A 21 -3.71 10.98 -1.21
N LYS A 22 -4.49 10.26 -2.02
CA LYS A 22 -4.19 10.01 -3.43
C LYS A 22 -4.03 11.31 -4.22
N GLU A 23 -4.93 12.29 -4.04
CA GLU A 23 -4.85 13.59 -4.70
C GLU A 23 -3.57 14.36 -4.34
N LEU A 24 -3.10 14.23 -3.10
CA LEU A 24 -1.84 14.84 -2.66
C LEU A 24 -0.63 14.10 -3.25
N VAL A 25 -0.66 12.78 -3.26
CA VAL A 25 0.40 11.95 -3.86
C VAL A 25 0.50 12.21 -5.36
N ASP A 26 -0.61 12.41 -6.05
CA ASP A 26 -0.66 12.69 -7.50
C ASP A 26 0.06 14.00 -7.89
N ARG A 27 0.26 14.91 -6.93
CA ARG A 27 1.02 16.16 -7.14
C ARG A 27 2.52 15.99 -7.05
N ILE A 28 3.00 14.93 -6.41
CA ILE A 28 4.44 14.70 -6.15
C ILE A 28 4.95 13.43 -6.80
N GLY A 29 4.07 12.55 -7.26
CA GLY A 29 4.39 11.28 -7.87
C GLY A 29 3.23 10.73 -8.67
N ARG A 30 3.23 9.42 -8.91
CA ARG A 30 2.16 8.75 -9.64
C ARG A 30 1.55 7.64 -8.78
N PRO A 31 0.31 7.78 -8.29
CA PRO A 31 -0.41 6.69 -7.66
C PRO A 31 -0.61 5.52 -8.64
N LEU A 32 -0.35 4.32 -8.19
CA LEU A 32 -0.45 3.09 -8.98
C LEU A 32 -1.67 2.27 -8.58
N GLU A 33 -1.78 1.93 -7.30
CA GLU A 33 -2.87 1.12 -6.76
C GLU A 33 -3.26 1.62 -5.36
N LEU A 34 -4.55 1.56 -5.06
CA LEU A 34 -5.10 1.82 -3.73
C LEU A 34 -5.50 0.50 -3.09
N ASP A 35 -4.90 0.17 -1.98
CA ASP A 35 -5.25 -1.04 -1.23
C ASP A 35 -5.64 -0.70 0.21
N THR A 36 -6.94 -0.58 0.44
CA THR A 36 -7.59 -0.36 1.74
C THR A 36 -7.14 0.95 2.40
N ASP A 37 -5.98 0.98 3.03
CA ASP A 37 -5.36 2.06 3.78
C ASP A 37 -3.99 2.48 3.23
N GLY A 38 -3.53 1.80 2.18
CA GLY A 38 -2.26 2.04 1.51
C GLY A 38 -2.40 2.62 0.10
N ILE A 39 -1.40 3.38 -0.32
CA ILE A 39 -1.25 3.90 -1.66
C ILE A 39 0.10 3.43 -2.21
N TRP A 40 0.06 2.52 -3.17
CA TRP A 40 1.23 2.23 -3.97
C TRP A 40 1.48 3.38 -4.94
N CYS A 41 2.68 3.93 -4.91
CA CYS A 41 3.01 5.09 -5.74
C CYS A 41 4.45 5.04 -6.26
N MET A 42 4.64 5.62 -7.42
CA MET A 42 5.96 5.90 -7.97
C MET A 42 6.32 7.34 -7.60
N LEU A 43 7.39 7.49 -6.84
CA LEU A 43 7.93 8.77 -6.40
C LEU A 43 9.27 9.04 -7.09
N PRO A 44 9.68 10.31 -7.22
CA PRO A 44 11.03 10.66 -7.65
C PRO A 44 12.09 10.02 -6.75
N GLY A 45 13.23 9.63 -7.32
CA GLY A 45 14.32 8.97 -6.59
C GLY A 45 14.98 9.84 -5.50
N THR A 46 14.62 11.12 -5.42
CA THR A 46 15.03 12.05 -4.33
C THR A 46 14.18 11.91 -3.08
N PHE A 47 13.03 11.23 -3.15
CA PHE A 47 12.14 11.01 -2.01
C PHE A 47 12.42 9.65 -1.33
N PRO A 48 12.24 9.55 0.01
CA PRO A 48 11.92 10.65 0.93
C PRO A 48 13.10 11.60 1.20
N GLU A 49 12.79 12.86 1.38
CA GLU A 49 13.74 13.83 1.90
C GLU A 49 13.60 13.93 3.43
N ASN A 50 14.67 13.67 4.14
CA ASN A 50 14.67 13.65 5.59
C ASN A 50 15.43 14.86 6.13
N PHE A 51 14.78 15.65 6.98
CA PHE A 51 15.33 16.83 7.62
C PHE A 51 15.34 16.64 9.13
N THR A 52 16.43 17.05 9.77
CA THR A 52 16.54 17.05 11.23
C THR A 52 16.72 18.47 11.74
N PHE A 53 15.76 18.94 12.52
CA PHE A 53 15.79 20.23 13.18
C PHE A 53 16.15 20.06 14.66
N ARG A 54 16.82 21.06 15.24
CA ARG A 54 17.05 21.13 16.68
C ARG A 54 16.00 22.04 17.31
N CYS A 55 15.23 21.48 18.23
CA CYS A 55 14.27 22.26 19.02
C CYS A 55 15.00 23.17 20.02
N ARG A 56 14.30 24.20 20.56
CA ARG A 56 14.83 25.09 21.58
C ARG A 56 15.34 24.40 22.85
N ASN A 57 14.76 23.23 23.17
CA ASN A 57 15.18 22.37 24.28
C ASN A 57 16.38 21.46 23.94
N GLY A 58 17.01 21.62 22.78
CA GLY A 58 18.14 20.83 22.30
C GLY A 58 17.79 19.45 21.74
N LYS A 59 16.51 19.01 21.81
CA LYS A 59 16.09 17.71 21.27
C LYS A 59 16.02 17.77 19.75
N PRO A 60 16.50 16.72 19.04
CA PRO A 60 16.32 16.63 17.60
C PRO A 60 14.86 16.34 17.26
N PHE A 61 14.37 16.92 16.17
CA PHE A 61 13.07 16.68 15.59
C PHE A 61 13.22 16.32 14.11
N GLY A 62 12.86 15.10 13.75
CA GLY A 62 12.92 14.60 12.39
C GLY A 62 11.64 14.91 11.62
N VAL A 63 11.80 15.34 10.37
CA VAL A 63 10.70 15.56 9.42
C VAL A 63 11.03 14.79 8.16
N SER A 64 10.12 13.96 7.72
CA SER A 64 10.24 13.22 6.46
C SER A 64 9.20 13.74 5.46
N TYR A 65 9.65 14.32 4.37
CA TYR A 65 8.80 14.73 3.26
C TYR A 65 8.73 13.58 2.24
N PRO A 66 7.57 13.14 1.72
CA PRO A 66 6.26 13.82 1.73
C PRO A 66 5.32 13.43 2.90
N CYS A 67 5.69 12.51 3.79
CA CYS A 67 4.80 12.04 4.86
C CYS A 67 4.32 13.17 5.78
N SER A 68 5.22 14.10 6.12
CA SER A 68 4.86 15.24 6.97
C SER A 68 3.77 16.13 6.35
N MET A 69 3.78 16.29 5.03
CA MET A 69 2.74 17.04 4.31
C MET A 69 1.39 16.31 4.36
N LEU A 70 1.40 15.00 4.08
CA LEU A 70 0.20 14.17 4.14
C LEU A 70 -0.40 14.18 5.55
N ASN A 71 0.43 13.97 6.57
CA ASN A 71 -0.01 13.94 7.95
C ASN A 71 -0.54 15.30 8.44
N TYR A 72 0.05 16.41 8.01
CA TYR A 72 -0.50 17.74 8.29
C TYR A 72 -1.92 17.91 7.71
N MET A 73 -2.14 17.49 6.47
CA MET A 73 -3.44 17.60 5.82
C MET A 73 -4.50 16.69 6.47
N VAL A 74 -4.10 15.47 6.83
CA VAL A 74 -4.96 14.52 7.56
C VAL A 74 -5.32 15.09 8.93
N HIS A 75 -4.35 15.59 9.67
CA HIS A 75 -4.59 16.22 10.97
C HIS A 75 -5.58 17.38 10.88
N ARG A 76 -5.43 18.27 9.91
CA ARG A 76 -6.37 19.39 9.71
C ARG A 76 -7.80 18.99 9.42
N ARG A 77 -8.00 17.89 8.66
CA ARG A 77 -9.33 17.54 8.14
C ARG A 77 -10.05 16.48 8.96
N PHE A 78 -9.33 15.60 9.63
CA PHE A 78 -9.88 14.40 10.24
C PHE A 78 -9.60 14.25 11.73
N THR A 79 -9.09 15.29 12.40
CA THR A 79 -9.00 15.30 13.85
C THR A 79 -10.41 15.28 14.45
N ASN A 80 -10.67 14.31 15.32
CA ASN A 80 -11.89 14.27 16.10
C ASN A 80 -11.74 15.23 17.28
N HIS A 81 -12.51 16.33 17.28
CA HIS A 81 -12.51 17.33 18.35
C HIS A 81 -13.53 17.03 19.45
N GLN A 82 -14.26 15.92 19.35
CA GLN A 82 -15.31 15.52 20.29
C GLN A 82 -15.05 14.11 20.83
N TYR A 83 -13.80 13.77 21.06
CA TYR A 83 -13.46 12.50 21.67
C TYR A 83 -13.79 12.54 23.16
N HIS A 84 -14.61 11.60 23.63
CA HIS A 84 -15.11 11.55 25.00
C HIS A 84 -14.47 10.40 25.77
N ASP A 85 -13.67 10.72 26.79
CA ASP A 85 -13.19 9.74 27.76
C ASP A 85 -14.13 9.71 28.97
N LEU A 86 -14.61 8.54 29.36
CA LEU A 86 -15.35 8.37 30.60
C LEU A 86 -14.38 8.49 31.77
N VAL A 87 -14.49 9.58 32.53
CA VAL A 87 -13.62 9.89 33.68
C VAL A 87 -14.14 9.20 34.96
N ASP A 88 -15.45 9.24 35.21
CA ASP A 88 -16.09 8.59 36.34
C ASP A 88 -17.34 7.82 35.88
N ALA A 89 -17.27 6.50 35.95
CA ALA A 89 -18.36 5.61 35.56
C ALA A 89 -19.58 5.71 36.51
N ARG A 90 -19.38 6.20 37.78
CA ARG A 90 -20.44 6.31 38.76
C ARG A 90 -21.28 7.57 38.52
N THR A 91 -20.65 8.67 38.13
CA THR A 91 -21.35 9.95 37.87
C THR A 91 -21.71 10.11 36.40
N GLY A 92 -21.11 9.29 35.50
CA GLY A 92 -21.24 9.46 34.07
C GLY A 92 -20.50 10.70 33.55
N GLU A 93 -19.45 11.13 34.23
CA GLU A 93 -18.67 12.30 33.84
C GLU A 93 -17.71 11.95 32.68
N TYR A 94 -17.74 12.79 31.64
CA TYR A 94 -16.86 12.66 30.46
C TYR A 94 -15.96 13.89 30.35
N ARG A 95 -14.72 13.62 29.91
CA ARG A 95 -13.80 14.67 29.48
C ARG A 95 -13.72 14.65 27.94
N VAL A 96 -13.88 15.83 27.36
CA VAL A 96 -13.78 15.99 25.89
C VAL A 96 -12.37 16.47 25.53
N HIS A 97 -11.77 15.84 24.51
CA HIS A 97 -10.50 16.27 23.95
C HIS A 97 -10.43 16.04 22.43
N SER A 98 -9.39 16.60 21.80
CA SER A 98 -9.13 16.39 20.38
C SER A 98 -8.15 15.25 20.20
N GLU A 99 -8.45 14.32 19.27
CA GLU A 99 -7.58 13.20 18.96
C GLU A 99 -7.47 12.98 17.45
N ASN A 100 -6.27 12.68 16.98
CA ASN A 100 -6.01 12.20 15.64
C ASN A 100 -5.17 10.93 15.72
N SER A 101 -5.73 9.83 15.22
CA SER A 101 -5.11 8.49 15.25
C SER A 101 -4.72 8.01 13.85
N ILE A 102 -4.78 8.89 12.83
CA ILE A 102 -4.49 8.54 11.44
C ILE A 102 -3.16 9.18 11.04
N PHE A 103 -2.20 8.32 10.69
CA PHE A 103 -0.87 8.72 10.25
C PHE A 103 -0.48 7.95 9.00
N PHE A 104 0.15 8.65 8.05
CA PHE A 104 0.78 8.05 6.89
C PHE A 104 2.27 7.88 7.16
N GLU A 105 2.78 6.72 6.80
CA GLU A 105 4.19 6.39 6.76
C GLU A 105 4.59 6.05 5.33
N LEU A 106 5.85 6.27 4.99
CA LEU A 106 6.41 5.86 3.72
C LEU A 106 7.16 4.55 3.94
N ASP A 107 6.71 3.52 3.25
CA ASP A 107 7.34 2.20 3.22
C ASP A 107 8.14 2.02 1.93
N GLY A 108 9.17 1.16 1.95
CA GLY A 108 10.08 0.97 0.82
C GLY A 108 11.40 1.77 0.94
N PRO A 109 12.12 2.04 -0.16
CA PRO A 109 11.69 1.84 -1.56
C PRO A 109 11.63 0.38 -2.00
N TYR A 110 10.81 0.10 -3.01
CA TYR A 110 10.70 -1.19 -3.66
C TYR A 110 11.26 -1.10 -5.08
N ARG A 111 11.81 -2.21 -5.58
CA ARG A 111 12.42 -2.26 -6.90
C ARG A 111 11.41 -2.19 -8.02
N ALA A 112 10.33 -2.94 -7.91
CA ALA A 112 9.35 -3.05 -8.97
C ALA A 112 7.97 -3.46 -8.44
N MET A 113 6.94 -3.05 -9.18
CA MET A 113 5.56 -3.49 -8.98
C MET A 113 5.00 -3.96 -10.31
N ILE A 114 4.46 -5.17 -10.35
CA ILE A 114 3.75 -5.71 -11.51
C ILE A 114 2.26 -5.52 -11.29
N LEU A 115 1.63 -4.78 -12.20
CA LEU A 115 0.20 -4.54 -12.25
C LEU A 115 -0.36 -5.23 -13.49
N PRO A 116 -1.23 -6.26 -13.36
CA PRO A 116 -1.86 -6.88 -14.50
C PRO A 116 -2.86 -5.91 -15.15
N SER A 117 -2.86 -5.87 -16.48
CA SER A 117 -3.86 -5.12 -17.23
C SER A 117 -5.17 -5.90 -17.39
N SER A 118 -6.29 -5.19 -17.45
CA SER A 118 -7.57 -5.77 -17.87
C SER A 118 -7.61 -5.97 -19.40
N LYS A 119 -8.36 -6.96 -19.86
CA LYS A 119 -8.68 -7.14 -21.29
C LYS A 119 -9.83 -6.23 -21.74
N GLU A 120 -10.56 -5.65 -20.80
CA GLU A 120 -11.67 -4.73 -21.06
C GLU A 120 -11.15 -3.29 -20.95
N GLU A 121 -11.52 -2.43 -21.91
CA GLU A 121 -11.22 -1.00 -21.85
C GLU A 121 -11.83 -0.40 -20.58
N ASP A 122 -11.12 0.54 -19.98
CA ASP A 122 -11.50 1.29 -18.76
C ASP A 122 -11.75 0.45 -17.50
N LYS A 123 -11.46 -0.85 -17.52
CA LYS A 123 -11.60 -1.70 -16.34
C LYS A 123 -10.25 -2.00 -15.69
N LEU A 124 -10.08 -1.49 -14.47
CA LEU A 124 -8.91 -1.79 -13.65
C LEU A 124 -9.11 -3.09 -12.86
N LEU A 125 -8.09 -3.94 -12.87
CA LEU A 125 -8.03 -5.11 -11.99
C LEU A 125 -7.53 -4.66 -10.62
N LYS A 126 -8.46 -4.41 -9.71
CA LYS A 126 -8.14 -3.97 -8.35
C LYS A 126 -7.62 -5.12 -7.49
N LYS A 127 -6.71 -4.79 -6.57
CA LYS A 127 -6.16 -5.74 -5.59
C LYS A 127 -5.51 -6.97 -6.21
N ARG A 128 -4.86 -6.79 -7.36
CA ARG A 128 -4.01 -7.79 -8.00
C ARG A 128 -2.70 -7.17 -8.39
N TYR A 129 -1.64 -7.46 -7.62
CA TYR A 129 -0.31 -6.94 -7.87
C TYR A 129 0.77 -7.79 -7.21
N ALA A 130 1.98 -7.70 -7.72
CA ALA A 130 3.17 -8.27 -7.12
C ALA A 130 4.21 -7.17 -6.91
N VAL A 131 4.78 -7.09 -5.71
CA VAL A 131 5.81 -6.11 -5.34
C VAL A 131 7.10 -6.84 -5.00
N PHE A 132 8.21 -6.28 -5.42
CA PHE A 132 9.52 -6.88 -5.27
C PHE A 132 10.48 -5.93 -4.58
N ASP A 133 11.24 -6.48 -3.64
CA ASP A 133 12.32 -5.80 -2.93
C ASP A 133 13.50 -5.46 -3.86
N GLU A 134 14.44 -4.66 -3.38
CA GLU A 134 15.63 -4.25 -4.14
C GLU A 134 16.48 -5.44 -4.59
N ASP A 135 16.53 -6.51 -3.81
CA ASP A 135 17.23 -7.75 -4.15
C ASP A 135 16.48 -8.63 -5.16
N GLY A 136 15.25 -8.25 -5.54
CA GLY A 136 14.38 -8.98 -6.45
C GLY A 136 13.55 -10.07 -5.79
N SER A 137 13.59 -10.19 -4.47
CA SER A 137 12.70 -11.07 -3.72
C SER A 137 11.26 -10.55 -3.72
N LEU A 138 10.30 -11.45 -3.57
CA LEU A 138 8.88 -11.10 -3.55
C LEU A 138 8.48 -10.53 -2.18
N ALA A 139 8.31 -9.22 -2.10
CA ALA A 139 7.88 -8.52 -0.90
C ALA A 139 6.39 -8.73 -0.62
N GLU A 140 5.54 -8.44 -1.60
CA GLU A 140 4.09 -8.57 -1.47
C GLU A 140 3.45 -9.17 -2.70
N LEU A 141 2.42 -9.98 -2.48
CA LEU A 141 1.61 -10.58 -3.53
C LEU A 141 0.14 -10.52 -3.14
N LYS A 142 -0.66 -9.81 -3.92
CA LYS A 142 -2.08 -9.62 -3.70
C LYS A 142 -2.90 -10.19 -4.84
N GLY A 143 -4.00 -10.86 -4.50
CA GLY A 143 -4.95 -11.38 -5.49
C GLY A 143 -4.45 -12.56 -6.33
N PHE A 144 -3.30 -13.15 -5.98
CA PHE A 144 -2.75 -14.36 -6.60
C PHE A 144 -2.82 -15.54 -5.63
N GLU A 145 -2.88 -16.74 -6.17
CA GLU A 145 -3.15 -17.95 -5.41
C GLU A 145 -2.00 -18.42 -4.49
N VAL A 146 -0.78 -17.88 -4.67
CA VAL A 146 0.43 -18.32 -3.96
C VAL A 146 0.31 -18.30 -2.43
N LYS A 147 -0.43 -17.34 -1.88
CA LYS A 147 -0.60 -17.18 -0.42
C LYS A 147 -1.88 -17.82 0.13
N ARG A 148 -2.76 -18.34 -0.71
CA ARG A 148 -4.01 -18.97 -0.24
C ARG A 148 -3.77 -20.34 0.38
N ARG A 149 -4.44 -20.61 1.48
CA ARG A 149 -4.49 -21.95 2.07
C ARG A 149 -5.31 -22.85 1.19
N GLY A 150 -4.85 -24.09 0.93
CA GLY A 150 -5.57 -25.06 0.11
C GLY A 150 -5.28 -25.03 -1.39
N GLU A 151 -4.51 -24.04 -1.88
CA GLU A 151 -4.05 -24.05 -3.26
C GLU A 151 -2.95 -25.10 -3.49
N LEU A 152 -2.95 -25.68 -4.70
CA LEU A 152 -1.94 -26.66 -5.09
C LEU A 152 -0.55 -26.06 -5.05
N GLN A 153 0.40 -26.77 -4.42
CA GLN A 153 1.79 -26.33 -4.34
C GLN A 153 2.40 -26.11 -5.73
N LEU A 154 2.03 -26.92 -6.69
CA LEU A 154 2.41 -26.80 -8.10
C LEU A 154 2.11 -25.40 -8.68
N ILE A 155 0.91 -24.86 -8.43
CA ILE A 155 0.53 -23.52 -8.91
C ILE A 155 1.41 -22.45 -8.26
N LYS A 156 1.68 -22.59 -6.96
CA LYS A 156 2.52 -21.65 -6.21
C LYS A 156 3.95 -21.61 -6.74
N ASP A 157 4.50 -22.78 -7.01
CA ASP A 157 5.88 -22.90 -7.48
C ASP A 157 6.03 -22.39 -8.93
N PHE A 158 5.05 -22.68 -9.77
CA PHE A 158 4.97 -22.13 -11.13
C PHE A 158 4.92 -20.60 -11.14
N GLN A 159 4.01 -20.01 -10.34
CA GLN A 159 3.87 -18.56 -10.27
C GLN A 159 5.15 -17.89 -9.74
N LYS A 160 5.77 -18.43 -8.70
CA LYS A 160 7.04 -17.92 -8.18
C LYS A 160 8.15 -17.94 -9.23
N GLN A 161 8.27 -19.03 -9.98
CA GLN A 161 9.28 -19.15 -11.02
C GLN A 161 9.05 -18.14 -12.16
N ILE A 162 7.79 -17.97 -12.59
CA ILE A 162 7.44 -16.97 -13.61
C ILE A 162 7.81 -15.57 -13.15
N PHE A 163 7.40 -15.16 -11.96
CA PHE A 163 7.70 -13.82 -11.45
C PHE A 163 9.20 -13.57 -11.35
N SER A 164 9.96 -14.52 -10.78
CA SER A 164 11.41 -14.38 -10.66
C SER A 164 12.08 -14.20 -12.03
N LYS A 165 11.67 -14.98 -13.02
CA LYS A 165 12.24 -14.92 -14.36
C LYS A 165 11.83 -13.68 -15.13
N PHE A 166 10.60 -13.22 -14.96
CA PHE A 166 10.11 -11.99 -15.58
C PHE A 166 10.92 -10.76 -15.16
N LEU A 167 11.31 -10.69 -13.89
CA LEU A 167 12.07 -9.56 -13.34
C LEU A 167 13.54 -9.52 -13.77
N LEU A 168 14.11 -10.63 -14.24
CA LEU A 168 15.51 -10.70 -14.63
C LEU A 168 15.75 -10.19 -16.06
N GLY A 169 14.70 -9.97 -16.86
CA GLY A 169 14.82 -9.45 -18.20
C GLY A 169 15.10 -7.95 -18.22
N ASP A 170 15.92 -7.51 -19.15
CA ASP A 170 16.25 -6.10 -19.41
C ASP A 170 15.34 -5.45 -20.48
N SER A 171 14.52 -6.25 -21.12
CA SER A 171 13.53 -5.86 -22.12
C SER A 171 12.29 -6.74 -22.05
N LEU A 172 11.15 -6.27 -22.57
CA LEU A 172 9.92 -7.07 -22.62
C LEU A 172 10.12 -8.38 -23.41
N VAL A 173 10.91 -8.35 -24.47
CA VAL A 173 11.20 -9.55 -25.28
C VAL A 173 11.96 -10.58 -24.46
N SER A 174 13.00 -10.17 -23.72
CA SER A 174 13.77 -11.06 -22.85
C SER A 174 12.94 -11.58 -21.68
N CYS A 175 12.08 -10.76 -21.10
CA CYS A 175 11.15 -11.18 -20.05
C CYS A 175 10.20 -12.28 -20.54
N TYR A 176 9.55 -12.07 -21.68
CA TYR A 176 8.65 -13.07 -22.25
C TYR A 176 9.36 -14.34 -22.69
N ALA A 177 10.57 -14.25 -23.25
CA ALA A 177 11.36 -15.41 -23.60
C ALA A 177 11.72 -16.26 -22.37
N ALA A 178 12.12 -15.61 -21.26
CA ALA A 178 12.44 -16.29 -20.02
C ALA A 178 11.20 -16.97 -19.39
N VAL A 179 10.04 -16.31 -19.44
CA VAL A 179 8.76 -16.89 -18.96
C VAL A 179 8.32 -18.07 -19.85
N ALA A 180 8.49 -17.95 -21.17
CA ALA A 180 8.16 -19.04 -22.09
C ALA A 180 9.00 -20.30 -21.84
N GLN A 181 10.29 -20.17 -21.49
CA GLN A 181 11.12 -21.30 -21.10
C GLN A 181 10.56 -22.03 -19.87
N VAL A 182 10.16 -21.27 -18.83
CA VAL A 182 9.56 -21.87 -17.64
C VAL A 182 8.24 -22.55 -18.00
N ALA A 183 7.39 -21.91 -18.79
CA ALA A 183 6.11 -22.49 -19.22
C ALA A 183 6.28 -23.80 -19.97
N ASN A 184 7.25 -23.87 -20.90
CA ASN A 184 7.56 -25.09 -21.65
C ASN A 184 8.08 -26.22 -20.74
N GLN A 185 8.96 -25.93 -19.79
CA GLN A 185 9.41 -26.91 -18.80
C GLN A 185 8.28 -27.51 -18.01
N TRP A 186 7.30 -26.69 -17.61
CA TRP A 186 6.14 -27.19 -16.89
C TRP A 186 5.17 -27.98 -17.77
N LEU A 187 5.05 -27.61 -19.04
CA LEU A 187 4.28 -28.42 -20.00
C LEU A 187 4.89 -29.83 -20.17
N ASP A 188 6.22 -29.92 -20.26
CA ASP A 188 6.93 -31.20 -20.37
C ASP A 188 6.75 -32.10 -19.13
N VAL A 189 6.47 -31.51 -17.97
CA VAL A 189 6.18 -32.28 -16.72
C VAL A 189 4.73 -32.76 -16.66
N LEU A 190 3.81 -32.07 -17.35
CA LEU A 190 2.38 -32.38 -17.33
C LEU A 190 1.96 -33.40 -18.40
N TYR A 191 2.80 -33.62 -19.39
CA TYR A 191 2.66 -34.61 -20.47
C TYR A 191 3.68 -35.74 -20.33
#